data_d16033664e4a99e6fde1a92c76b4b988
#
_entry.id   d16033664e4a99e6fde1a92c76b4b988
#
_cell.length_a   1.000
_cell.length_b   1.000
_cell.length_c   1.000
_cell.angle_alpha   90.00
_cell.angle_beta   90.00
_cell.angle_gamma   90.00
#
_symmetry.space_group_name_H-M   'P 1'
#
loop_
_entity.id
_entity.type
_entity.pdbx_description
1 polymer ?
#
loop_
_entity_poly.entity_id
_entity_poly.type
_entity_poly.pdbx_seq_one_letter_code
_entity_poly.pdbx_strand_id
1 'polypeptide(L)'
;MAGADANPYLLAAMVLGGMLHGIERQLDPGPVLAGNAYRDSTPTIPLSWPEALTAFERSDFARDCLGERFANLYAQTRRGEMQDFSSYVSALEYAWYLTTT
;
A
#
# COMPACT_ATOMS: atom_id res chain seq x y z
N MET A 1 3.90 8.33 4.00
CA MET A 1 3.35 9.36 3.07
C MET A 1 2.39 8.67 2.12
N ALA A 2 1.22 9.25 1.89
CA ALA A 2 0.28 8.74 0.88
C ALA A 2 0.58 9.39 -0.47
N GLY A 3 0.32 8.67 -1.57
CA GLY A 3 0.40 9.23 -2.91
C GLY A 3 -0.64 10.35 -3.13
N ALA A 4 -0.39 11.22 -4.09
CA ALA A 4 -1.30 12.33 -4.42
C ALA A 4 -2.64 11.85 -5.00
N ASP A 5 -2.68 10.62 -5.48
CA ASP A 5 -3.84 9.91 -6.04
C ASP A 5 -4.64 9.13 -4.98
N ALA A 6 -4.18 9.11 -3.72
CA ALA A 6 -4.87 8.41 -2.65
C ALA A 6 -6.22 9.07 -2.33
N ASN A 7 -7.28 8.27 -2.17
CA ASN A 7 -8.56 8.77 -1.71
C ASN A 7 -8.42 9.29 -0.26
N PRO A 8 -8.65 10.61 -0.01
CA PRO A 8 -8.37 11.21 1.29
C PRO A 8 -9.29 10.67 2.41
N TYR A 9 -10.50 10.25 2.09
CA TYR A 9 -11.43 9.70 3.08
C TYR A 9 -11.01 8.30 3.53
N LEU A 10 -10.60 7.45 2.60
CA LEU A 10 -10.08 6.12 2.93
C LEU A 10 -8.75 6.21 3.68
N LEU A 11 -7.89 7.13 3.27
CA LEU A 11 -6.65 7.40 3.98
C LEU A 11 -6.90 7.83 5.43
N ALA A 12 -7.79 8.79 5.64
CA ALA A 12 -8.17 9.25 6.99
C ALA A 12 -8.76 8.11 7.83
N ALA A 13 -9.66 7.31 7.26
CA ALA A 13 -10.25 6.17 7.94
C ALA A 13 -9.20 5.14 8.39
N MET A 14 -8.24 4.80 7.51
CA MET A 14 -7.19 3.85 7.82
C MET A 14 -6.19 4.39 8.86
N VAL A 15 -5.86 5.69 8.81
CA VAL A 15 -4.98 6.32 9.80
C VAL A 15 -5.66 6.34 11.18
N LEU A 16 -6.90 6.80 11.25
CA LEU A 16 -7.65 6.85 12.51
C LEU A 16 -7.90 5.46 13.08
N GLY A 17 -8.27 4.50 12.22
CA GLY A 17 -8.41 3.10 12.62
C GLY A 17 -7.11 2.51 13.14
N GLY A 18 -5.97 2.80 12.49
CA GLY A 18 -4.66 2.36 12.94
C GLY A 18 -4.25 2.95 14.30
N MET A 19 -4.54 4.24 14.52
CA MET A 19 -4.31 4.88 15.82
C MET A 19 -5.16 4.21 16.91
N LEU A 20 -6.44 4.00 16.67
CA LEU A 20 -7.34 3.35 17.63
C LEU A 20 -6.87 1.92 17.94
N HIS A 21 -6.58 1.14 16.91
CA HIS A 21 -6.06 -0.22 17.05
C HIS A 21 -4.78 -0.28 17.88
N GLY A 22 -3.84 0.66 17.64
CA GLY A 22 -2.60 0.76 18.41
C GLY A 22 -2.85 1.06 19.90
N ILE A 23 -3.79 1.97 20.20
CA ILE A 23 -4.17 2.32 21.57
C ILE A 23 -4.85 1.15 22.27
N GLU A 24 -5.86 0.55 21.64
CA GLU A 24 -6.63 -0.57 22.22
C GLU A 24 -5.77 -1.80 22.49
N ARG A 25 -4.82 -2.07 21.62
CA ARG A 25 -3.90 -3.20 21.75
C ARG A 25 -2.61 -2.88 22.51
N GLN A 26 -2.44 -1.63 22.93
CA GLN A 26 -1.24 -1.16 23.62
C GLN A 26 0.06 -1.55 22.88
N LEU A 27 0.05 -1.36 21.55
CA LEU A 27 1.18 -1.74 20.70
C LEU A 27 2.40 -0.88 21.02
N ASP A 28 3.54 -1.53 21.24
CA ASP A 28 4.81 -0.84 21.39
C ASP A 28 5.32 -0.39 20.00
N PRO A 29 5.56 0.91 19.78
CA PRO A 29 6.12 1.39 18.51
C PRO A 29 7.58 0.97 18.28
N GLY A 30 8.21 0.34 19.27
CA GLY A 30 9.60 -0.04 19.22
C GLY A 30 10.57 1.08 19.62
N PRO A 31 11.88 0.82 19.57
CA PRO A 31 12.90 1.78 19.99
C PRO A 31 12.95 2.99 19.06
N VAL A 32 13.28 4.16 19.63
CA VAL A 32 13.53 5.37 18.84
C VAL A 32 14.76 5.16 17.96
N LEU A 33 14.59 5.35 16.66
CA LEU A 33 15.68 5.27 15.72
C LEU A 33 16.59 6.51 15.86
N ALA A 34 17.85 6.27 16.21
CA ALA A 34 18.87 7.31 16.23
C ALA A 34 19.68 7.25 14.94
N GLY A 35 19.51 8.23 14.05
CA GLY A 35 20.26 8.28 12.79
C GLY A 35 19.39 8.41 11.54
N ASN A 36 19.91 7.94 10.43
CA ASN A 36 19.22 8.01 9.15
C ASN A 36 18.37 6.76 8.89
N ALA A 37 17.04 6.89 9.01
CA ALA A 37 16.09 5.80 8.81
C ALA A 37 16.27 5.03 7.49
N TYR A 38 16.73 5.70 6.43
CA TYR A 38 16.96 5.05 5.13
C TYR A 38 18.19 4.13 5.10
N ARG A 39 19.10 4.28 6.06
CA ARG A 39 20.31 3.44 6.19
C ARG A 39 20.19 2.39 7.27
N ASP A 40 19.51 2.76 8.35
CA ASP A 40 19.59 2.03 9.62
C ASP A 40 18.31 1.22 9.92
N SER A 41 17.32 1.24 9.02
CA SER A 41 16.11 0.44 9.14
C SER A 41 15.86 -0.44 7.92
N THR A 42 15.35 -1.65 8.16
CA THR A 42 14.83 -2.49 7.09
C THR A 42 13.45 -1.97 6.68
N PRO A 43 13.18 -1.74 5.38
CA PRO A 43 11.86 -1.33 4.93
C PRO A 43 10.80 -2.37 5.32
N THR A 44 9.78 -1.94 6.05
CA THR A 44 8.63 -2.79 6.42
C THR A 44 7.42 -2.52 5.54
N ILE A 45 7.49 -1.48 4.71
CA ILE A 45 6.42 -1.06 3.81
C ILE A 45 6.66 -1.73 2.44
N PRO A 46 5.62 -2.34 1.82
CA PRO A 46 5.72 -2.86 0.47
C PRO A 46 6.21 -1.80 -0.52
N LEU A 47 7.16 -2.15 -1.38
CA LEU A 47 7.77 -1.23 -2.33
C LEU A 47 7.12 -1.28 -3.72
N SER A 48 6.25 -2.24 -3.95
CA SER A 48 5.55 -2.40 -5.23
C SER A 48 4.03 -2.50 -5.04
N TRP A 49 3.28 -2.12 -6.06
CA TRP A 49 1.82 -2.22 -6.05
C TRP A 49 1.31 -3.65 -5.83
N PRO A 50 1.82 -4.70 -6.51
CA PRO A 50 1.41 -6.08 -6.25
C PRO A 50 1.62 -6.53 -4.81
N GLU A 51 2.77 -6.16 -4.21
CA GLU A 51 3.07 -6.49 -2.82
C GLU A 51 2.14 -5.76 -1.85
N ALA A 52 1.89 -4.47 -2.08
CA ALA A 52 0.98 -3.67 -1.27
C ALA A 52 -0.44 -4.22 -1.33
N LEU A 53 -0.92 -4.59 -2.52
CA LEU A 53 -2.24 -5.19 -2.70
C LEU A 53 -2.34 -6.55 -1.99
N THR A 54 -1.33 -7.39 -2.10
CA THR A 54 -1.27 -8.68 -1.41
C THR A 54 -1.27 -8.52 0.11
N ALA A 55 -0.52 -7.54 0.62
CA ALA A 55 -0.51 -7.23 2.05
C ALA A 55 -1.88 -6.74 2.54
N PHE A 56 -2.55 -5.88 1.76
CA PHE A 56 -3.91 -5.41 2.06
C PHE A 56 -4.92 -6.55 2.09
N GLU A 57 -4.92 -7.45 1.11
CA GLU A 57 -5.81 -8.60 1.03
C GLU A 57 -5.66 -9.57 2.21
N ARG A 58 -4.46 -9.69 2.77
CA ARG A 58 -4.15 -10.54 3.91
C ARG A 58 -4.34 -9.87 5.27
N SER A 59 -4.61 -8.56 5.28
CA SER A 59 -4.69 -7.78 6.51
C SER A 59 -6.02 -7.96 7.21
N ASP A 60 -6.01 -8.59 8.38
CA ASP A 60 -7.18 -8.64 9.27
C ASP A 60 -7.58 -7.23 9.71
N PHE A 61 -6.59 -6.38 10.01
CA PHE A 61 -6.83 -4.99 10.36
C PHE A 61 -7.60 -4.21 9.28
N ALA A 62 -7.27 -4.41 8.00
CA ALA A 62 -7.99 -3.76 6.91
C ALA A 62 -9.45 -4.22 6.84
N ARG A 63 -9.71 -5.51 7.07
CA ARG A 63 -11.07 -6.07 7.14
C ARG A 63 -11.86 -5.56 8.35
N ASP A 64 -11.22 -5.48 9.50
CA ASP A 64 -11.84 -4.96 10.72
C ASP A 64 -12.16 -3.48 10.60
N CYS A 65 -11.27 -2.69 10.01
CA CYS A 65 -11.42 -1.24 9.88
C CYS A 65 -12.45 -0.82 8.82
N LEU A 66 -12.45 -1.49 7.65
CA LEU A 66 -13.26 -1.12 6.49
C LEU A 66 -14.51 -1.99 6.32
N GLY A 67 -14.59 -3.09 7.03
CA GLY A 67 -15.57 -4.16 6.81
C GLY A 67 -15.16 -5.09 5.66
N GLU A 68 -15.40 -6.39 5.86
CA GLU A 68 -14.96 -7.45 4.96
C GLU A 68 -15.43 -7.23 3.51
N ARG A 69 -16.72 -6.90 3.34
CA ARG A 69 -17.30 -6.69 2.02
C ARG A 69 -16.61 -5.55 1.26
N PHE A 70 -16.38 -4.42 1.93
CA PHE A 70 -15.72 -3.27 1.30
C PHE A 70 -14.25 -3.56 1.00
N ALA A 71 -13.51 -4.17 1.94
CA ALA A 71 -12.12 -4.53 1.74
C ALA A 71 -11.94 -5.45 0.54
N ASN A 72 -12.80 -6.48 0.40
CA ASN A 72 -12.77 -7.40 -0.73
C ASN A 72 -13.09 -6.69 -2.06
N LEU A 73 -14.13 -5.85 -2.10
CA LEU A 73 -14.47 -5.10 -3.30
C LEU A 73 -13.37 -4.13 -3.71
N TYR A 74 -12.79 -3.42 -2.75
CA TYR A 74 -11.67 -2.52 -2.99
C TYR A 74 -10.45 -3.25 -3.56
N ALA A 75 -10.10 -4.39 -2.96
CA ALA A 75 -8.98 -5.20 -3.45
C ALA A 75 -9.21 -5.69 -4.89
N GLN A 76 -10.41 -6.18 -5.21
CA GLN A 76 -10.76 -6.61 -6.57
C GLN A 76 -10.67 -5.46 -7.58
N THR A 77 -11.18 -4.27 -7.23
CA THR A 77 -11.09 -3.09 -8.09
C THR A 77 -9.63 -2.71 -8.35
N ARG A 78 -8.80 -2.66 -7.28
CA ARG A 78 -7.38 -2.33 -7.43
C ARG A 78 -6.61 -3.37 -8.25
N ARG A 79 -6.99 -4.65 -8.14
CA ARG A 79 -6.41 -5.71 -8.96
C ARG A 79 -6.75 -5.56 -10.44
N GLY A 80 -7.99 -5.22 -10.77
CA GLY A 80 -8.40 -4.92 -12.14
C GLY A 80 -7.61 -3.75 -12.73
N GLU A 81 -7.55 -2.63 -12.01
CA GLU A 81 -6.77 -1.46 -12.43
C GLU A 81 -5.27 -1.77 -12.64
N MET A 82 -4.69 -2.58 -11.76
CA MET A 82 -3.29 -3.00 -11.89
C MET A 82 -3.08 -3.84 -13.15
N GLN A 83 -4.01 -4.73 -13.50
CA GLN A 83 -3.96 -5.53 -14.72
C GLN A 83 -4.10 -4.65 -15.96
N ASP A 84 -5.08 -3.73 -15.97
CA ASP A 84 -5.29 -2.80 -17.06
C ASP A 84 -4.06 -1.92 -17.28
N PHE A 85 -3.51 -1.36 -16.21
CA PHE A 85 -2.29 -0.56 -16.26
C PHE A 85 -1.09 -1.34 -16.80
N SER A 86 -0.93 -2.60 -16.37
CA SER A 86 0.16 -3.47 -16.83
C SER A 86 0.03 -3.93 -18.27
N SER A 87 -1.18 -3.85 -18.85
CA SER A 87 -1.41 -4.17 -20.26
C SER A 87 -1.06 -3.03 -21.20
N TYR A 88 -0.86 -1.83 -20.67
CA TYR A 88 -0.57 -0.62 -21.46
C TYR A 88 0.93 -0.46 -21.69
N VAL A 89 1.36 -0.51 -22.93
CA VAL A 89 2.77 -0.30 -23.30
C VAL A 89 3.10 1.19 -23.19
N SER A 90 4.03 1.52 -22.32
CA SER A 90 4.43 2.91 -22.06
C SER A 90 5.35 3.46 -23.17
N ALA A 91 5.38 4.80 -23.30
CA ALA A 91 6.35 5.46 -24.18
C ALA A 91 7.81 5.15 -23.81
N LEU A 92 8.07 4.88 -22.55
CA LEU A 92 9.40 4.50 -22.05
C LEU A 92 9.81 3.11 -22.56
N GLU A 93 8.88 2.14 -22.56
CA GLU A 93 9.14 0.81 -23.10
C GLU A 93 9.41 0.88 -24.61
N TYR A 94 8.64 1.67 -25.34
CA TYR A 94 8.94 1.95 -26.75
C TYR A 94 10.34 2.52 -26.93
N ALA A 95 10.72 3.53 -26.15
CA ALA A 95 12.04 4.16 -26.27
C ALA A 95 13.18 3.19 -25.93
N TRP A 96 12.96 2.24 -25.02
CA TRP A 96 14.00 1.30 -24.59
C TRP A 96 14.13 0.08 -25.49
N TYR A 97 13.00 -0.45 -25.99
CA TYR A 97 12.99 -1.76 -26.66
C TYR A 97 12.86 -1.70 -28.16
N LEU A 98 12.35 -0.61 -28.73
CA LEU A 98 12.18 -0.50 -30.19
C LEU A 98 13.51 -0.38 -30.95
N THR A 99 14.58 0.05 -30.28
CA THR A 99 15.91 0.31 -30.89
C THR A 99 16.98 -0.71 -30.50
N THR A 100 16.63 -1.73 -29.71
CA THR A 100 17.59 -2.69 -29.14
C THR A 100 17.52 -4.10 -29.74
N THR A 101 16.80 -4.26 -30.86
CA THR A 101 16.76 -5.50 -31.66
C THR A 101 17.69 -5.44 -32.86
#